data_09ee6a2108cd5445f5bd6bdf0fb1efc1
#
_entry.id   09ee6a2108cd5445f5bd6bdf0fb1efc1
#
_cell.length_a   1.000
_cell.length_b   1.000
_cell.length_c   1.000
_cell.angle_alpha   90.00
_cell.angle_beta   90.00
_cell.angle_gamma   90.00
#
_symmetry.space_group_name_H-M   'P 1'
#
loop_
_entity.id
_entity.type
_entity.pdbx_description
1 polymer ?
#
loop_
_entity_poly.entity_id
_entity_poly.type
_entity_poly.pdbx_seq_one_letter_code
_entity_poly.pdbx_strand_id
1 'polypeptide(L)'
;DKLVEILFEKHYQDLLDKGLNEKKAKSQAEKMSIEDARYVFPNACETKMVFTINARSLYNFFHHRCCERAQWEIRELATEMLKLVREVAPILFNNVGPNCLNGACPEGKMTCGKIKDVREKFKNL
;
A
#
# COMPACT_ATOMS: atom_id res chain seq x y z
N ASP A 1 -19.17 11.60 -14.60
CA ASP A 1 -18.40 12.47 -13.69
C ASP A 1 -17.91 13.70 -14.48
N LYS A 2 -18.49 14.88 -14.20
CA LYS A 2 -18.33 16.10 -15.02
C LYS A 2 -16.86 16.48 -15.30
N LEU A 3 -15.97 16.28 -14.33
CA LEU A 3 -14.55 16.62 -14.52
C LEU A 3 -13.90 15.71 -15.57
N VAL A 4 -14.17 14.42 -15.51
CA VAL A 4 -13.64 13.44 -16.48
C VAL A 4 -14.16 13.74 -17.88
N GLU A 5 -15.44 14.11 -18.02
CA GLU A 5 -16.06 14.47 -19.30
C GLU A 5 -15.39 15.72 -19.91
N ILE A 6 -15.19 16.77 -19.12
CA ILE A 6 -14.54 18.01 -19.58
C ILE A 6 -13.09 17.74 -20.00
N LEU A 7 -12.35 16.96 -19.21
CA LEU A 7 -10.96 16.60 -19.52
C LEU A 7 -10.88 15.69 -20.75
N PHE A 8 -11.84 14.77 -20.90
CA PHE A 8 -11.92 13.90 -22.08
C PHE A 8 -12.08 14.71 -23.37
N GLU A 9 -13.06 15.61 -23.44
CA GLU A 9 -13.28 16.44 -24.61
C GLU A 9 -12.03 17.24 -24.99
N LYS A 10 -11.37 17.86 -23.99
CA LYS A 10 -10.13 18.59 -24.20
C LYS A 10 -9.03 17.71 -24.79
N HIS A 11 -8.73 16.58 -24.14
CA HIS A 11 -7.68 15.66 -24.61
C HIS A 11 -8.02 15.06 -25.98
N TYR A 12 -9.29 14.78 -26.23
CA TYR A 12 -9.73 14.20 -27.49
C TYR A 12 -9.48 15.17 -28.66
N GLN A 13 -9.84 16.44 -28.52
CA GLN A 13 -9.57 17.46 -29.52
C GLN A 13 -8.06 17.66 -29.73
N ASP A 14 -7.29 17.80 -28.67
CA ASP A 14 -5.82 17.94 -28.74
C ASP A 14 -5.15 16.77 -29.49
N LEU A 15 -5.67 15.55 -29.33
CA LEU A 15 -5.13 14.36 -29.99
C LEU A 15 -5.53 14.27 -31.47
N LEU A 16 -6.74 14.72 -31.83
CA LEU A 16 -7.17 14.84 -33.23
C LEU A 16 -6.33 15.89 -33.96
N ASP A 17 -6.10 17.05 -33.35
CA ASP A 17 -5.27 18.13 -33.90
C ASP A 17 -3.83 17.69 -34.14
N LYS A 18 -3.33 16.75 -33.32
CA LYS A 18 -2.02 16.10 -33.52
C LYS A 18 -2.03 15.01 -34.60
N GLY A 19 -3.16 14.80 -35.28
CA GLY A 19 -3.29 13.85 -36.38
C GLY A 19 -3.47 12.39 -35.99
N LEU A 20 -3.90 12.10 -34.77
CA LEU A 20 -4.23 10.74 -34.35
C LEU A 20 -5.57 10.30 -35.00
N ASN A 21 -5.65 9.01 -35.31
CA ASN A 21 -6.92 8.39 -35.75
C ASN A 21 -7.94 8.45 -34.60
N GLU A 22 -9.21 8.73 -34.93
CA GLU A 22 -10.32 8.88 -33.97
C GLU A 22 -10.38 7.76 -32.91
N LYS A 23 -10.24 6.49 -33.32
CA LYS A 23 -10.29 5.35 -32.41
C LYS A 23 -9.14 5.35 -31.39
N LYS A 24 -7.93 5.74 -31.84
CA LYS A 24 -6.76 5.85 -30.94
C LYS A 24 -6.87 7.08 -30.07
N ALA A 25 -7.30 8.22 -30.62
CA ALA A 25 -7.51 9.48 -29.90
C ALA A 25 -8.52 9.28 -28.76
N LYS A 26 -9.65 8.62 -29.02
CA LYS A 26 -10.65 8.30 -28.01
C LYS A 26 -10.10 7.46 -26.86
N SER A 27 -9.44 6.33 -27.17
CA SER A 27 -8.90 5.44 -26.15
C SER A 27 -7.78 6.10 -25.31
N GLN A 28 -7.00 6.98 -25.92
CA GLN A 28 -5.94 7.71 -25.22
C GLN A 28 -6.50 8.85 -24.39
N ALA A 29 -7.50 9.59 -24.90
CA ALA A 29 -8.19 10.64 -24.16
C ALA A 29 -8.90 10.11 -22.90
N GLU A 30 -9.54 8.93 -22.98
CA GLU A 30 -10.15 8.27 -21.83
C GLU A 30 -9.12 8.01 -20.70
N LYS A 31 -7.94 7.53 -21.04
CA LYS A 31 -6.87 7.30 -20.06
C LYS A 31 -6.37 8.59 -19.45
N MET A 32 -6.05 9.58 -20.29
CA MET A 32 -5.51 10.88 -19.84
C MET A 32 -6.51 11.62 -18.97
N SER A 33 -7.79 11.61 -19.31
CA SER A 33 -8.83 12.28 -18.52
C SER A 33 -9.00 11.67 -17.12
N ILE A 34 -8.90 10.33 -16.99
CA ILE A 34 -8.93 9.65 -15.69
C ILE A 34 -7.68 9.94 -14.90
N GLU A 35 -6.50 9.95 -15.52
CA GLU A 35 -5.23 10.27 -14.90
C GLU A 35 -5.24 11.68 -14.32
N ASP A 36 -5.67 12.68 -15.10
CA ASP A 36 -5.75 14.08 -14.67
C ASP A 36 -6.82 14.29 -13.60
N ALA A 37 -7.98 13.64 -13.72
CA ALA A 37 -9.04 13.74 -12.72
C ALA A 37 -8.62 13.22 -11.34
N ARG A 38 -7.63 12.34 -11.27
CA ARG A 38 -7.13 11.79 -9.99
C ARG A 38 -6.40 12.81 -9.12
N TYR A 39 -5.87 13.89 -9.70
CA TYR A 39 -5.17 14.93 -8.94
C TYR A 39 -6.06 15.65 -7.91
N VAL A 40 -7.38 15.61 -8.07
CA VAL A 40 -8.31 16.20 -7.08
C VAL A 40 -8.66 15.25 -5.93
N PHE A 41 -8.22 13.99 -5.98
CA PHE A 41 -8.49 13.05 -4.90
C PHE A 41 -7.60 13.32 -3.69
N PRO A 42 -8.16 13.41 -2.48
CA PRO A 42 -7.37 13.50 -1.26
C PRO A 42 -6.58 12.21 -1.02
N ASN A 43 -5.47 12.33 -0.30
CA ASN A 43 -4.67 11.17 0.11
C ASN A 43 -5.45 10.18 1.00
N ALA A 44 -6.55 10.63 1.60
CA ALA A 44 -7.47 9.79 2.39
C ALA A 44 -8.46 8.99 1.54
N CYS A 45 -8.36 9.03 0.20
CA CYS A 45 -9.23 8.25 -0.68
C CYS A 45 -8.95 6.75 -0.52
N GLU A 46 -10.01 5.97 -0.27
CA GLU A 46 -9.90 4.52 -0.13
C GLU A 46 -9.38 3.88 -1.40
N THR A 47 -8.42 2.96 -1.26
CA THR A 47 -7.89 2.16 -2.37
C THR A 47 -7.95 0.67 -2.01
N LYS A 48 -8.48 -0.14 -2.93
CA LYS A 48 -8.55 -1.60 -2.79
C LYS A 48 -7.60 -2.26 -3.79
N MET A 49 -6.81 -3.20 -3.31
CA MET A 49 -5.85 -3.91 -4.13
C MET A 49 -5.83 -5.40 -3.76
N VAL A 50 -5.85 -6.26 -4.77
CA VAL A 50 -5.61 -7.70 -4.61
C VAL A 50 -4.24 -8.00 -5.20
N PHE A 51 -3.38 -8.67 -4.43
CA PHE A 51 -2.03 -9.03 -4.88
C PHE A 51 -1.61 -10.40 -4.35
N THR A 52 -0.70 -11.05 -5.07
CA THR A 52 -0.03 -12.27 -4.63
C THR A 52 1.39 -11.95 -4.22
N ILE A 53 1.80 -12.45 -3.05
CA ILE A 53 3.14 -12.20 -2.51
C ILE A 53 3.73 -13.49 -1.95
N ASN A 54 5.02 -13.72 -2.13
CA ASN A 54 5.70 -14.86 -1.52
C ASN A 54 6.00 -14.61 -0.04
N ALA A 55 6.16 -15.70 0.74
CA ALA A 55 6.37 -15.63 2.19
C ALA A 55 7.58 -14.77 2.60
N ARG A 56 8.69 -14.81 1.85
CA ARG A 56 9.90 -14.04 2.14
C ARG A 56 9.65 -12.52 2.03
N SER A 57 8.97 -12.10 0.98
CA SER A 57 8.59 -10.69 0.81
C SER A 57 7.59 -10.26 1.87
N LEU A 58 6.70 -11.16 2.28
CA LEU A 58 5.73 -10.88 3.35
C LEU A 58 6.42 -10.74 4.71
N TYR A 59 7.48 -11.52 4.99
CA TYR A 59 8.32 -11.32 6.19
C TYR A 59 8.94 -9.91 6.21
N ASN A 60 9.52 -9.48 5.09
CA ASN A 60 10.09 -8.14 5.00
C ASN A 60 9.03 -7.05 5.21
N PHE A 61 7.83 -7.22 4.67
CA PHE A 61 6.71 -6.32 4.92
C PHE A 61 6.37 -6.24 6.41
N PHE A 62 6.20 -7.36 7.11
CA PHE A 62 5.88 -7.38 8.54
C PHE A 62 7.00 -6.80 9.39
N HIS A 63 8.28 -7.06 9.08
CA HIS A 63 9.42 -6.50 9.79
C HIS A 63 9.38 -4.97 9.81
N HIS A 64 9.01 -4.36 8.70
CA HIS A 64 8.98 -2.90 8.58
C HIS A 64 7.63 -2.29 8.99
N ARG A 65 6.51 -2.95 8.71
CA ARG A 65 5.17 -2.34 8.89
C ARG A 65 4.50 -2.68 10.21
N CYS A 66 4.89 -3.76 10.89
CA CYS A 66 4.47 -4.02 12.27
C CYS A 66 5.29 -3.21 13.31
N CYS A 67 6.29 -2.45 12.89
CA CYS A 67 7.11 -1.62 13.76
C CYS A 67 6.31 -0.43 14.30
N GLU A 68 6.49 -0.07 15.58
CA GLU A 68 5.84 1.09 16.21
C GLU A 68 6.19 2.44 15.55
N ARG A 69 7.24 2.49 14.74
CA ARG A 69 7.59 3.67 13.93
C ARG A 69 6.87 3.76 12.60
N ALA A 70 6.21 2.69 12.17
CA ALA A 70 5.35 2.75 11.00
C ALA A 70 4.12 3.63 11.29
N GLN A 71 3.61 4.27 10.27
CA GLN A 71 2.36 5.02 10.36
C GLN A 71 1.24 4.09 10.90
N TRP A 72 0.36 4.62 11.73
CA TRP A 72 -0.56 3.82 12.53
C TRP A 72 -1.48 2.91 11.69
N GLU A 73 -1.99 3.40 10.58
CA GLU A 73 -2.94 2.70 9.71
C GLU A 73 -2.29 1.49 9.01
N ILE A 74 -1.12 1.67 8.39
CA ILE A 74 -0.37 0.56 7.76
C ILE A 74 0.13 -0.44 8.81
N ARG A 75 0.42 0.01 10.04
CA ARG A 75 0.81 -0.86 11.14
C ARG A 75 -0.35 -1.73 11.61
N GLU A 76 -1.54 -1.17 11.71
CA GLU A 76 -2.76 -1.91 12.05
C GLU A 76 -3.07 -2.94 10.96
N LEU A 77 -3.10 -2.52 9.69
CA LEU A 77 -3.27 -3.41 8.55
C LEU A 77 -2.26 -4.57 8.57
N ALA A 78 -0.96 -4.27 8.76
CA ALA A 78 0.08 -5.30 8.81
C ALA A 78 -0.11 -6.26 10.00
N THR A 79 -0.59 -5.76 11.14
CA THR A 79 -0.87 -6.60 12.31
C THR A 79 -2.03 -7.55 12.06
N GLU A 80 -3.12 -7.07 11.46
CA GLU A 80 -4.28 -7.92 11.11
C GLU A 80 -3.91 -8.94 10.02
N MET A 81 -3.16 -8.55 9.01
CA MET A 81 -2.63 -9.50 8.00
C MET A 81 -1.77 -10.58 8.65
N LEU A 82 -0.93 -10.23 9.63
CA LEU A 82 -0.08 -11.20 10.34
C LEU A 82 -0.91 -12.20 11.13
N LYS A 83 -2.00 -11.80 11.79
CA LYS A 83 -2.93 -12.71 12.47
C LYS A 83 -3.47 -13.76 11.49
N LEU A 84 -3.99 -13.31 10.36
CA LEU A 84 -4.57 -14.20 9.34
C LEU A 84 -3.56 -15.21 8.80
N VAL A 85 -2.33 -14.79 8.50
CA VAL A 85 -1.31 -15.71 7.97
C VAL A 85 -0.76 -16.65 9.05
N ARG A 86 -0.79 -16.27 10.32
CA ARG A 86 -0.46 -17.18 11.44
C ARG A 86 -1.48 -18.31 11.60
N GLU A 87 -2.75 -18.02 11.42
CA GLU A 87 -3.81 -19.05 11.43
C GLU A 87 -3.62 -20.07 10.31
N VAL A 88 -3.28 -19.62 9.11
CA VAL A 88 -3.17 -20.48 7.91
C VAL A 88 -1.82 -21.21 7.85
N ALA A 89 -0.73 -20.56 8.26
CA ALA A 89 0.64 -21.10 8.14
C ALA A 89 1.48 -20.80 9.40
N PRO A 90 1.11 -21.35 10.58
CA PRO A 90 1.75 -21.03 11.85
C PRO A 90 3.25 -21.36 11.86
N ILE A 91 3.67 -22.45 11.22
CA ILE A 91 5.09 -22.86 11.14
C ILE A 91 5.95 -21.75 10.52
N LEU A 92 5.42 -21.05 9.53
CA LEU A 92 6.14 -19.97 8.85
C LEU A 92 6.07 -18.65 9.62
N PHE A 93 4.94 -18.31 10.23
CA PHE A 93 4.67 -16.94 10.68
C PHE A 93 4.61 -16.74 12.20
N ASN A 94 4.64 -17.77 13.05
CA ASN A 94 4.56 -17.60 14.50
C ASN A 94 5.65 -16.68 15.10
N ASN A 95 6.86 -16.72 14.54
CA ASN A 95 7.98 -15.90 15.00
C ASN A 95 8.23 -14.66 14.13
N VAL A 96 7.25 -14.26 13.32
CA VAL A 96 7.35 -13.09 12.43
C VAL A 96 6.65 -11.89 13.07
N GLY A 97 7.23 -10.71 12.87
CA GLY A 97 6.73 -9.43 13.39
C GLY A 97 7.76 -8.33 13.16
N PRO A 98 7.73 -7.24 13.94
CA PRO A 98 8.72 -6.18 13.81
C PRO A 98 10.14 -6.68 14.09
N ASN A 99 11.14 -6.04 13.49
CA ASN A 99 12.55 -6.45 13.59
C ASN A 99 13.04 -6.67 15.02
N CYS A 100 12.55 -5.91 15.98
CA CYS A 100 12.93 -6.02 17.40
C CYS A 100 12.29 -7.22 18.12
N LEU A 101 11.43 -8.01 17.46
CA LEU A 101 10.80 -9.19 18.08
C LEU A 101 11.85 -10.24 18.48
N ASN A 102 12.76 -10.55 17.56
CA ASN A 102 13.74 -11.63 17.70
C ASN A 102 15.19 -11.13 17.87
N GLY A 103 15.41 -9.81 18.02
CA GLY A 103 16.75 -9.25 18.09
C GLY A 103 16.77 -7.83 18.66
N ALA A 104 17.93 -7.18 18.57
CA ALA A 104 18.05 -5.77 18.92
C ALA A 104 17.26 -4.89 17.93
N CYS A 105 16.83 -3.72 18.39
CA CYS A 105 16.17 -2.76 17.52
C CYS A 105 17.18 -2.20 16.50
N PRO A 106 16.96 -2.33 15.19
CA PRO A 106 17.90 -1.85 14.17
C PRO A 106 17.91 -0.32 14.04
N GLU A 107 16.92 0.37 14.61
CA GLU A 107 16.75 1.82 14.50
C GLU A 107 17.75 2.63 15.36
N GLY A 108 18.56 1.99 16.18
CA GLY A 108 19.57 2.65 16.99
C GLY A 108 19.01 3.81 17.82
N LYS A 109 19.50 5.03 17.58
CA LYS A 109 19.04 6.25 18.25
C LYS A 109 17.58 6.61 17.97
N MET A 110 17.02 6.08 16.89
CA MET A 110 15.64 6.34 16.45
C MET A 110 14.66 5.29 16.97
N THR A 111 15.04 4.48 17.95
CA THR A 111 14.17 3.47 18.55
C THR A 111 12.90 4.08 19.18
N CYS A 112 11.79 3.34 19.15
CA CYS A 112 10.55 3.73 19.84
C CYS A 112 10.62 3.55 21.37
N GLY A 113 11.64 2.86 21.89
CA GLY A 113 11.81 2.56 23.30
C GLY A 113 10.89 1.46 23.89
N LYS A 114 9.94 0.94 23.10
CA LYS A 114 8.88 0.03 23.57
C LYS A 114 9.13 -1.45 23.25
N ILE A 115 10.38 -1.87 23.22
CA ILE A 115 10.76 -3.23 22.80
C ILE A 115 10.11 -4.34 23.63
N LYS A 116 9.92 -4.13 24.94
CA LYS A 116 9.30 -5.11 25.85
C LYS A 116 7.82 -5.29 25.52
N ASP A 117 7.08 -4.20 25.44
CA ASP A 117 5.65 -4.18 25.15
C ASP A 117 5.34 -4.76 23.76
N VAL A 118 6.19 -4.42 22.78
CA VAL A 118 6.09 -4.94 21.41
C VAL A 118 6.29 -6.46 21.41
N ARG A 119 7.30 -6.97 22.10
CA ARG A 119 7.54 -8.42 22.19
C ARG A 119 6.40 -9.16 22.85
N GLU A 120 5.86 -8.62 23.93
CA GLU A 120 4.70 -9.18 24.61
C GLU A 120 3.46 -9.20 23.68
N LYS A 121 3.16 -8.08 23.06
CA LYS A 121 2.06 -7.97 22.07
C LYS A 121 2.16 -9.04 20.99
N PHE A 122 3.32 -9.19 20.35
CA PHE A 122 3.47 -10.11 19.20
C PHE A 122 3.67 -11.59 19.61
N LYS A 123 3.95 -11.90 20.86
CA LYS A 123 3.91 -13.26 21.41
C LYS A 123 2.48 -13.72 21.67
N ASN A 124 1.60 -12.81 22.03
CA ASN A 124 0.20 -13.08 22.38
C ASN A 124 -0.78 -12.83 21.20
N LEU A 125 -0.26 -12.54 20.03
CA LEU A 125 -1.03 -12.31 18.80
C LEU A 125 -1.47 -13.68 18.16
#